data_fae87bea1bbdc3165980db5ddbac0fa5
#
_entry.id   fae87bea1bbdc3165980db5ddbac0fa5
#
_cell.length_a   1.000
_cell.length_b   1.000
_cell.length_c   1.000
_cell.angle_alpha   90.00
_cell.angle_beta   90.00
_cell.angle_gamma   90.00
#
_symmetry.space_group_name_H-M   'P 1'
#
loop_
_entity.id
_entity.type
_entity.pdbx_description
1 polymer ?
#
loop_
_entity_poly.entity_id
_entity_poly.type
_entity_poly.pdbx_seq_one_letter_code
_entity_poly.pdbx_strand_id
1 'polypeptide(L)'
;GIQPRNFTWIIKDRLAVCERPGGYGVNHRRVRRQEEIIWLRENNFARVISIIGAPHNLHSYEELNLPFLHRPLTGADDIDAWLRSFYNELHQLLNGDAKVLIHAEEVGDRIIGIMGGYIRWSGLVDDPSAAITITERIAGRQLDPFARELILRVHELR
;
A
#
# COMPACT_ATOMS: atom_id res chain seq x y z
N GLY A 1 -5.11 20.63 1.04
CA GLY A 1 -5.01 19.26 1.48
C GLY A 1 -3.90 19.02 2.48
N ILE A 2 -3.97 17.89 3.15
CA ILE A 2 -2.98 17.48 4.15
C ILE A 2 -2.45 16.12 3.75
N GLN A 3 -1.12 15.98 3.72
CA GLN A 3 -0.50 14.69 3.42
C GLN A 3 -0.91 13.63 4.45
N PRO A 4 -1.35 12.43 4.00
CA PRO A 4 -1.69 11.34 4.92
C PRO A 4 -0.51 10.93 5.80
N ARG A 5 -0.83 10.42 6.99
CA ARG A 5 0.19 10.00 7.96
C ARG A 5 1.01 8.84 7.44
N ASN A 6 2.30 8.89 7.72
CA ASN A 6 3.28 7.86 7.34
C ASN A 6 3.29 7.59 5.84
N PHE A 7 3.00 8.60 5.04
CA PHE A 7 3.09 8.52 3.60
C PHE A 7 4.51 8.11 3.19
N THR A 8 4.62 7.03 2.43
CA THR A 8 5.91 6.46 2.05
C THR A 8 5.88 6.05 0.58
N TRP A 9 6.80 6.61 -0.21
CA TRP A 9 6.98 6.15 -1.59
C TRP A 9 7.60 4.76 -1.62
N ILE A 10 6.99 3.87 -2.39
CA ILE A 10 7.54 2.54 -2.70
C ILE A 10 8.24 2.60 -4.06
N ILE A 11 7.55 3.12 -5.05
CA ILE A 11 8.10 3.46 -6.37
C ILE A 11 7.78 4.92 -6.57
N LYS A 12 8.80 5.76 -6.60
CA LYS A 12 8.62 7.21 -6.63
C LYS A 12 7.68 7.62 -7.78
N ASP A 13 6.73 8.47 -7.44
CA ASP A 13 5.73 9.02 -8.36
C ASP A 13 4.76 7.98 -8.97
N ARG A 14 4.79 6.73 -8.53
CA ARG A 14 3.94 5.68 -9.07
C ARG A 14 3.17 4.89 -8.01
N LEU A 15 3.83 4.52 -6.91
CA LEU A 15 3.24 3.68 -5.88
C LEU A 15 3.66 4.15 -4.50
N ALA A 16 2.68 4.41 -3.63
CA ALA A 16 2.93 4.81 -2.26
C ALA A 16 2.00 4.07 -1.30
N VAL A 17 2.38 4.07 -0.03
CA VAL A 17 1.54 3.57 1.05
C VAL A 17 1.36 4.67 2.10
N CYS A 18 0.26 4.61 2.84
CA CYS A 18 0.03 5.49 3.98
C CYS A 18 -0.94 4.84 4.97
N GLU A 19 -1.11 5.48 6.13
CA GLU A 19 -2.21 5.13 7.02
C GLU A 19 -3.52 5.60 6.40
N ARG A 20 -4.61 4.92 6.74
CA ARG A 20 -5.93 5.33 6.24
C ARG A 20 -6.21 6.79 6.56
N PRO A 21 -6.79 7.56 5.63
CA PRO A 21 -7.12 8.95 5.87
C PRO A 21 -8.00 9.13 7.11
N GLY A 22 -7.64 10.12 7.93
CA GLY A 22 -8.32 10.40 9.19
C GLY A 22 -7.79 9.64 10.40
N GLY A 23 -7.08 8.53 10.19
CA GLY A 23 -6.49 7.73 11.27
C GLY A 23 -7.52 7.21 12.29
N TYR A 24 -7.10 7.09 13.56
CA TYR A 24 -7.89 6.49 14.63
C TYR A 24 -8.58 7.45 15.60
N GLY A 25 -8.24 8.73 15.65
CA GLY A 25 -8.77 9.66 16.67
C GLY A 25 -10.29 9.75 16.68
N VAL A 26 -10.90 10.24 17.75
CA VAL A 26 -12.35 10.30 17.93
C VAL A 26 -12.92 11.62 17.41
N ASN A 27 -12.15 12.71 17.49
CA ASN A 27 -12.60 14.06 17.15
C ASN A 27 -11.97 14.57 15.86
N HIS A 28 -12.73 15.32 15.08
CA HIS A 28 -12.26 16.01 13.86
C HIS A 28 -11.74 15.11 12.74
N ARG A 29 -11.97 13.82 12.83
CA ARG A 29 -11.50 12.86 11.84
C ARG A 29 -12.09 13.08 10.47
N ARG A 30 -13.36 13.48 10.43
CA ARG A 30 -14.03 13.67 9.13
C ARG A 30 -13.34 14.76 8.31
N VAL A 31 -13.06 15.90 8.92
CA VAL A 31 -12.37 17.00 8.24
C VAL A 31 -10.97 16.57 7.83
N ARG A 32 -10.22 15.97 8.76
CA ARG A 32 -8.88 15.47 8.47
C ARG A 32 -8.88 14.44 7.35
N ARG A 33 -9.81 13.50 7.38
CA ARG A 33 -9.96 12.49 6.32
C ARG A 33 -10.21 13.14 4.97
N GLN A 34 -11.11 14.10 4.91
CA GLN A 34 -11.40 14.83 3.68
C GLN A 34 -10.17 15.56 3.15
N GLU A 35 -9.45 16.25 4.03
CA GLU A 35 -8.24 16.99 3.64
C GLU A 35 -7.13 16.07 3.15
N GLU A 36 -6.98 14.89 3.75
CA GLU A 36 -6.00 13.91 3.29
C GLU A 36 -6.38 13.33 1.92
N ILE A 37 -7.65 13.05 1.69
CA ILE A 37 -8.12 12.55 0.38
C ILE A 37 -7.95 13.64 -0.68
N ILE A 38 -8.25 14.88 -0.36
CA ILE A 38 -8.02 16.01 -1.27
C ILE A 38 -6.53 16.10 -1.65
N TRP A 39 -5.64 15.94 -0.68
CA TRP A 39 -4.21 15.92 -0.95
C TRP A 39 -3.83 14.83 -1.96
N LEU A 40 -4.38 13.64 -1.81
CA LEU A 40 -4.13 12.54 -2.75
C LEU A 40 -4.59 12.90 -4.17
N ARG A 41 -5.76 13.50 -4.31
CA ARG A 41 -6.25 13.98 -5.61
C ARG A 41 -5.35 15.05 -6.21
N GLU A 42 -4.96 16.02 -5.41
CA GLU A 42 -4.10 17.11 -5.85
C GLU A 42 -2.71 16.60 -6.28
N ASN A 43 -2.28 15.46 -5.76
CA ASN A 43 -1.03 14.81 -6.13
C ASN A 43 -1.21 13.72 -7.20
N ASN A 44 -2.36 13.73 -7.89
CA ASN A 44 -2.64 12.93 -9.07
C ASN A 44 -2.71 11.41 -8.84
N PHE A 45 -3.03 10.98 -7.62
CA PHE A 45 -3.32 9.58 -7.41
C PHE A 45 -4.61 9.20 -8.14
N ALA A 46 -4.51 8.21 -9.01
CA ALA A 46 -5.62 7.78 -9.84
C ALA A 46 -6.47 6.69 -9.18
N ARG A 47 -5.90 5.96 -8.25
CA ARG A 47 -6.55 4.82 -7.60
C ARG A 47 -6.03 4.63 -6.18
N VAL A 48 -6.95 4.30 -5.28
CA VAL A 48 -6.62 3.87 -3.92
C VAL A 48 -6.98 2.41 -3.77
N ILE A 49 -6.14 1.64 -3.09
CA ILE A 49 -6.46 0.27 -2.68
C ILE A 49 -6.44 0.23 -1.15
N SER A 50 -7.57 -0.15 -0.56
CA SER A 50 -7.65 -0.39 0.88
C SER A 50 -7.43 -1.86 1.16
N ILE A 51 -6.44 -2.17 2.01
CA ILE A 51 -6.21 -3.55 2.46
C ILE A 51 -6.76 -3.80 3.87
N ILE A 52 -7.46 -2.84 4.43
CA ILE A 52 -8.06 -2.94 5.74
C ILE A 52 -9.24 -3.91 5.70
N GLY A 53 -9.40 -4.73 6.75
CA GLY A 53 -10.46 -5.74 6.78
C GLY A 53 -11.86 -5.18 6.68
N ALA A 54 -12.13 -4.05 7.31
CA ALA A 54 -13.46 -3.43 7.34
C ALA A 54 -13.57 -2.30 6.31
N PRO A 55 -14.77 -2.06 5.73
CA PRO A 55 -14.96 -1.02 4.71
C PRO A 55 -15.20 0.38 5.31
N HIS A 56 -14.67 0.67 6.48
CA HIS A 56 -14.89 1.94 7.17
C HIS A 56 -14.42 3.13 6.36
N ASN A 57 -15.32 4.11 6.20
CA ASN A 57 -15.02 5.39 5.58
C ASN A 57 -14.56 5.34 4.10
N LEU A 58 -14.69 4.21 3.43
CA LEU A 58 -14.36 4.11 2.01
C LEU A 58 -15.27 4.98 1.15
N HIS A 59 -16.51 5.22 1.59
CA HIS A 59 -17.42 6.12 0.91
C HIS A 59 -16.88 7.55 0.77
N SER A 60 -15.96 7.96 1.63
CA SER A 60 -15.33 9.28 1.54
C SER A 60 -14.51 9.44 0.26
N TYR A 61 -13.94 8.35 -0.25
CA TYR A 61 -13.26 8.39 -1.54
C TYR A 61 -14.26 8.65 -2.68
N GLU A 62 -15.44 8.03 -2.63
CA GLU A 62 -16.48 8.28 -3.64
C GLU A 62 -16.94 9.73 -3.59
N GLU A 63 -17.20 10.25 -2.39
CA GLU A 63 -17.64 11.63 -2.21
C GLU A 63 -16.67 12.65 -2.81
N LEU A 64 -15.38 12.33 -2.78
CA LEU A 64 -14.31 13.21 -3.27
C LEU A 64 -13.78 12.80 -4.65
N ASN A 65 -14.50 11.92 -5.34
CA ASN A 65 -14.19 11.49 -6.70
C ASN A 65 -12.81 10.87 -6.88
N LEU A 66 -12.38 10.08 -5.90
CA LEU A 66 -11.15 9.31 -6.00
C LEU A 66 -11.50 7.82 -6.06
N PRO A 67 -11.32 7.17 -7.22
CA PRO A 67 -11.66 5.75 -7.36
C PRO A 67 -10.86 4.87 -6.39
N PHE A 68 -11.53 3.89 -5.80
CA PHE A 68 -10.88 2.99 -4.88
C PHE A 68 -11.26 1.53 -5.11
N LEU A 69 -10.42 0.64 -4.61
CA LEU A 69 -10.67 -0.80 -4.54
C LEU A 69 -10.54 -1.24 -3.09
N HIS A 70 -11.41 -2.14 -2.66
CA HIS A 70 -11.30 -2.75 -1.33
C HIS A 70 -10.78 -4.17 -1.49
N ARG A 71 -9.58 -4.43 -0.98
CA ARG A 71 -8.91 -5.73 -1.04
C ARG A 71 -8.48 -6.14 0.37
N PRO A 72 -9.46 -6.52 1.20
CA PRO A 72 -9.17 -6.77 2.62
C PRO A 72 -8.17 -7.92 2.79
N LEU A 73 -7.22 -7.71 3.67
CA LEU A 73 -6.27 -8.73 4.12
C LEU A 73 -6.42 -8.88 5.62
N THR A 74 -6.89 -10.05 6.06
CA THR A 74 -7.10 -10.38 7.46
C THR A 74 -6.20 -11.53 7.90
N GLY A 75 -6.09 -11.77 9.20
CA GLY A 75 -5.29 -12.87 9.72
C GLY A 75 -5.80 -14.27 9.37
N ALA A 76 -7.06 -14.38 8.91
CA ALA A 76 -7.68 -15.63 8.51
C ALA A 76 -7.42 -15.98 7.03
N ASP A 77 -6.88 -15.06 6.25
CA ASP A 77 -6.66 -15.26 4.83
C ASP A 77 -5.46 -16.16 4.53
N ASP A 78 -5.55 -16.91 3.43
CA ASP A 78 -4.37 -17.52 2.81
C ASP A 78 -3.55 -16.38 2.17
N ILE A 79 -2.48 -16.00 2.83
CA ILE A 79 -1.69 -14.84 2.40
C ILE A 79 -1.10 -15.02 1.01
N ASP A 80 -0.68 -16.22 0.65
CA ASP A 80 -0.07 -16.46 -0.66
C ASP A 80 -1.09 -16.31 -1.79
N ALA A 81 -2.29 -16.85 -1.60
CA ALA A 81 -3.37 -16.66 -2.56
C ALA A 81 -3.76 -15.20 -2.69
N TRP A 82 -3.85 -14.49 -1.56
CA TRP A 82 -4.14 -13.06 -1.55
C TRP A 82 -3.07 -12.26 -2.29
N LEU A 83 -1.80 -12.56 -2.03
CA LEU A 83 -0.67 -11.87 -2.66
C LEU A 83 -0.64 -12.08 -4.17
N ARG A 84 -0.88 -13.30 -4.65
CA ARG A 84 -0.94 -13.55 -6.09
C ARG A 84 -1.99 -12.67 -6.77
N SER A 85 -3.18 -12.62 -6.22
CA SER A 85 -4.26 -11.80 -6.74
C SER A 85 -3.92 -10.31 -6.68
N PHE A 86 -3.44 -9.86 -5.53
CA PHE A 86 -3.10 -8.47 -5.29
C PHE A 86 -1.96 -7.99 -6.19
N TYR A 87 -0.89 -8.76 -6.29
CA TYR A 87 0.26 -8.39 -7.12
C TYR A 87 -0.10 -8.33 -8.60
N ASN A 88 -0.90 -9.25 -9.09
CA ASN A 88 -1.35 -9.22 -10.48
C ASN A 88 -2.20 -7.98 -10.76
N GLU A 89 -3.12 -7.65 -9.89
CA GLU A 89 -3.96 -6.45 -10.03
C GLU A 89 -3.13 -5.17 -9.98
N LEU A 90 -2.23 -5.07 -9.00
CA LEU A 90 -1.33 -3.93 -8.84
C LEU A 90 -0.45 -3.74 -10.08
N HIS A 91 0.08 -4.84 -10.60
CA HIS A 91 0.91 -4.81 -11.80
C HIS A 91 0.15 -4.27 -13.01
N GLN A 92 -1.09 -4.70 -13.19
CA GLN A 92 -1.94 -4.19 -14.28
C GLN A 92 -2.21 -2.69 -14.14
N LEU A 93 -2.51 -2.22 -12.92
CA LEU A 93 -2.74 -0.80 -12.67
C LEU A 93 -1.50 0.04 -12.98
N LEU A 94 -0.34 -0.41 -12.53
CA LEU A 94 0.92 0.32 -12.75
C LEU A 94 1.36 0.29 -14.21
N ASN A 95 1.11 -0.79 -14.94
CA ASN A 95 1.38 -0.85 -16.37
C ASN A 95 0.46 0.08 -17.18
N GLY A 96 -0.73 0.37 -16.66
CA GLY A 96 -1.65 1.33 -17.26
C GLY A 96 -1.37 2.78 -16.89
N ASP A 97 -0.19 3.10 -16.39
CA ASP A 97 0.24 4.44 -15.96
C ASP A 97 -0.52 5.01 -14.77
N ALA A 98 -1.31 4.23 -14.06
CA ALA A 98 -1.98 4.68 -12.87
C ALA A 98 -0.97 4.98 -11.74
N LYS A 99 -1.19 6.07 -11.02
CA LYS A 99 -0.49 6.38 -9.80
C LYS A 99 -1.34 5.85 -8.66
N VAL A 100 -0.82 4.90 -7.89
CA VAL A 100 -1.60 4.10 -6.95
C VAL A 100 -1.16 4.35 -5.52
N LEU A 101 -2.14 4.53 -4.65
CA LEU A 101 -1.94 4.57 -3.21
C LEU A 101 -2.55 3.34 -2.57
N ILE A 102 -1.80 2.73 -1.66
CA ILE A 102 -2.33 1.65 -0.82
C ILE A 102 -2.45 2.19 0.59
N HIS A 103 -3.64 2.09 1.19
CA HIS A 103 -3.78 2.47 2.58
C HIS A 103 -4.00 1.25 3.49
N ALA A 104 -3.38 1.31 4.67
CA ALA A 104 -3.45 0.31 5.71
C ALA A 104 -3.76 0.98 7.05
N GLU A 105 -4.01 0.19 8.10
CA GLU A 105 -4.20 0.73 9.44
C GLU A 105 -2.91 1.39 9.95
N GLU A 106 -1.78 0.77 9.66
CA GLU A 106 -0.47 1.30 10.00
C GLU A 106 0.53 0.98 8.87
N VAL A 107 1.58 1.78 8.78
CA VAL A 107 2.67 1.52 7.83
C VAL A 107 3.77 0.78 8.60
N GLY A 108 3.48 -0.46 8.96
CA GLY A 108 4.40 -1.35 9.67
C GLY A 108 5.07 -2.34 8.74
N ASP A 109 5.77 -3.31 9.33
CA ASP A 109 6.56 -4.28 8.57
C ASP A 109 5.72 -5.17 7.68
N ARG A 110 4.44 -5.41 8.03
CA ARG A 110 3.55 -6.21 7.20
C ARG A 110 3.35 -5.59 5.82
N ILE A 111 2.90 -4.33 5.76
CA ILE A 111 2.67 -3.67 4.47
C ILE A 111 3.99 -3.38 3.75
N ILE A 112 5.02 -3.01 4.47
CA ILE A 112 6.35 -2.76 3.89
C ILE A 112 6.91 -4.05 3.29
N GLY A 113 6.77 -5.18 3.98
CA GLY A 113 7.18 -6.49 3.46
C GLY A 113 6.41 -6.87 2.21
N ILE A 114 5.10 -6.63 2.19
CA ILE A 114 4.25 -6.86 1.01
C ILE A 114 4.74 -6.01 -0.16
N MET A 115 5.08 -4.76 0.07
CA MET A 115 5.59 -3.86 -0.96
C MET A 115 6.99 -4.26 -1.45
N GLY A 116 7.87 -4.65 -0.54
CA GLY A 116 9.19 -5.17 -0.91
C GLY A 116 9.07 -6.45 -1.74
N GLY A 117 8.14 -7.32 -1.36
CA GLY A 117 7.79 -8.49 -2.15
C GLY A 117 7.33 -8.13 -3.56
N TYR A 118 6.50 -7.11 -3.69
CA TYR A 118 6.06 -6.62 -4.99
C TYR A 118 7.22 -6.14 -5.86
N ILE A 119 8.13 -5.37 -5.28
CA ILE A 119 9.32 -4.87 -6.01
C ILE A 119 10.09 -6.04 -6.63
N ARG A 120 10.26 -7.13 -5.89
CA ARG A 120 10.93 -8.32 -6.39
C ARG A 120 10.06 -9.12 -7.36
N TRP A 121 8.80 -9.36 -7.01
CA TRP A 121 7.86 -10.13 -7.82
C TRP A 121 7.66 -9.51 -9.20
N SER A 122 7.60 -8.19 -9.28
CA SER A 122 7.42 -7.46 -10.54
C SER A 122 8.66 -7.47 -11.44
N GLY A 123 9.81 -7.87 -10.92
CA GLY A 123 11.07 -7.86 -11.67
C GLY A 123 11.83 -6.54 -11.61
N LEU A 124 11.35 -5.54 -10.87
CA LEU A 124 12.08 -4.29 -10.71
C LEU A 124 13.44 -4.54 -10.05
N VAL A 125 13.50 -5.47 -9.09
CA VAL A 125 14.72 -5.92 -8.45
C VAL A 125 14.65 -7.42 -8.30
N ASP A 126 15.43 -8.17 -9.07
CA ASP A 126 15.38 -9.63 -9.05
C ASP A 126 16.15 -10.26 -7.89
N ASP A 127 17.26 -9.65 -7.48
CA ASP A 127 18.08 -10.21 -6.42
C ASP A 127 17.40 -10.05 -5.06
N PRO A 128 17.20 -11.15 -4.31
CA PRO A 128 16.49 -11.07 -3.03
C PRO A 128 17.20 -10.19 -2.00
N SER A 129 18.51 -10.28 -1.90
CA SER A 129 19.28 -9.45 -0.95
C SER A 129 19.19 -7.96 -1.30
N ALA A 130 19.26 -7.63 -2.58
CA ALA A 130 19.11 -6.25 -3.04
C ALA A 130 17.68 -5.74 -2.77
N ALA A 131 16.67 -6.56 -2.98
CA ALA A 131 15.29 -6.20 -2.70
C ALA A 131 15.07 -5.92 -1.20
N ILE A 132 15.65 -6.73 -0.32
CA ILE A 132 15.59 -6.50 1.13
C ILE A 132 16.27 -5.17 1.48
N THR A 133 17.48 -4.94 0.98
CA THR A 133 18.22 -3.70 1.24
C THR A 133 17.45 -2.46 0.80
N ILE A 134 16.88 -2.49 -0.40
CA ILE A 134 16.08 -1.38 -0.93
C ILE A 134 14.85 -1.16 -0.06
N THR A 135 14.15 -2.23 0.33
CA THR A 135 12.97 -2.14 1.17
C THR A 135 13.30 -1.57 2.55
N GLU A 136 14.43 -1.96 3.13
CA GLU A 136 14.89 -1.40 4.40
C GLU A 136 15.21 0.09 4.30
N ARG A 137 15.76 0.54 3.19
CA ARG A 137 15.98 1.97 2.94
C ARG A 137 14.67 2.73 2.84
N ILE A 138 13.68 2.17 2.13
CA ILE A 138 12.35 2.75 2.03
C ILE A 138 11.71 2.89 3.42
N ALA A 139 11.79 1.85 4.25
CA ALA A 139 11.22 1.83 5.59
C ALA A 139 12.01 2.66 6.60
N GLY A 140 13.30 2.90 6.34
CA GLY A 140 14.19 3.57 7.27
C GLY A 140 14.56 2.72 8.48
N ARG A 141 14.45 1.40 8.38
CA ARG A 141 14.75 0.46 9.46
C ARG A 141 14.97 -0.94 8.92
N GLN A 142 15.51 -1.82 9.74
CA GLN A 142 15.59 -3.23 9.42
C GLN A 142 14.21 -3.87 9.43
N LEU A 143 13.97 -4.79 8.52
CA LEU A 143 12.72 -5.53 8.42
C LEU A 143 12.69 -6.67 9.44
N ASP A 144 11.48 -7.01 9.90
CA ASP A 144 11.27 -8.18 10.74
C ASP A 144 11.37 -9.48 9.91
N PRO A 145 11.39 -10.66 10.57
CA PRO A 145 11.49 -11.94 9.87
C PRO A 145 10.36 -12.19 8.87
N PHE A 146 9.15 -11.77 9.19
CA PHE A 146 8.01 -11.94 8.27
C PHE A 146 8.26 -11.23 6.94
N ALA A 147 8.65 -9.96 7.00
CA ALA A 147 8.89 -9.15 5.81
C ALA A 147 10.06 -9.70 4.98
N ARG A 148 11.15 -10.07 5.65
CA ARG A 148 12.32 -10.61 4.97
C ARG A 148 12.01 -11.94 4.28
N GLU A 149 11.34 -12.84 4.99
CA GLU A 149 10.94 -14.14 4.45
C GLU A 149 10.03 -13.98 3.24
N LEU A 150 9.07 -13.07 3.31
CA LEU A 150 8.16 -12.80 2.21
C LEU A 150 8.94 -12.40 0.94
N ILE A 151 9.87 -11.47 1.07
CA ILE A 151 10.70 -11.01 -0.05
C ILE A 151 11.53 -12.17 -0.62
N LEU A 152 12.04 -13.03 0.26
CA LEU A 152 12.86 -14.18 -0.18
C LEU A 152 12.07 -15.21 -0.98
N ARG A 153 10.78 -15.39 -0.71
CA ARG A 153 9.99 -16.46 -1.32
C ARG A 153 8.98 -16.02 -2.38
N VAL A 154 8.90 -14.71 -2.69
CA VAL A 154 7.86 -14.23 -3.63
C VAL A 154 7.96 -14.85 -5.02
N HIS A 155 9.13 -15.37 -5.42
CA HIS A 155 9.27 -16.07 -6.70
C HIS A 155 8.34 -17.30 -6.80
N GLU A 156 7.94 -17.86 -5.67
CA GLU A 156 6.99 -18.99 -5.61
C GLU A 156 5.55 -18.54 -5.93
N LEU A 157 5.29 -17.23 -5.94
CA LEU A 157 3.96 -16.68 -6.17
C LEU A 157 3.68 -16.36 -7.64
N ARG A 158 4.60 -16.63 -8.52
CA ARG A 158 4.41 -16.42 -9.96
C ARG A 158 3.64 -17.54 -10.63
#